data_ddd511f3928e737b4b4ead0077ab8743
#
_entry.id   ddd511f3928e737b4b4ead0077ab8743
#
_cell.length_a   1.000
_cell.length_b   1.000
_cell.length_c   1.000
_cell.angle_alpha   90.00
_cell.angle_beta   90.00
_cell.angle_gamma   90.00
#
_symmetry.space_group_name_H-M   'P 1'
#
loop_
_entity.id
_entity.type
_entity.pdbx_description
1 polymer ?
#
loop_
_entity_poly.entity_id
_entity_poly.type
_entity_poly.pdbx_seq_one_letter_code
_entity_poly.pdbx_strand_id
1 'polypeptide(L)'
;AEQRAGPERPGAKRQERRKMSDLPPEVEKLIGEVQYEEAGEFPVERGYIWTSCSSVENGNPLFWDDVVAEQLTGGVIAPPSMISNWFRPHFWSPGREVQPMPLQVHFDLKEKLGLPEAVMSDNTVTYYEPVRVGDVLRTCQKLRSVSAEKQTKLGTGRFWVIDVEYRNQRGDLVGIESWTGFGYRREQAA
;
A
#
# COMPACT_ATOMS: atom_id res chain seq x y z
N ALA A 1 52.72 -0.28 35.06
CA ALA A 1 51.99 -1.42 34.55
C ALA A 1 51.47 -1.06 33.16
N GLU A 2 52.21 -1.48 32.12
CA GLU A 2 51.88 -1.31 30.68
C GLU A 2 50.94 -2.42 30.30
N GLN A 3 49.72 -2.05 29.81
CA GLN A 3 48.82 -2.99 29.15
C GLN A 3 49.14 -3.00 27.67
N ARG A 4 49.64 -4.12 27.19
CA ARG A 4 49.85 -4.39 25.77
C ARG A 4 48.51 -4.61 25.08
N ALA A 5 48.23 -3.81 24.03
CA ALA A 5 47.17 -4.01 23.07
C ALA A 5 47.48 -5.24 22.21
N GLY A 6 46.56 -6.19 22.13
CA GLY A 6 46.65 -7.33 21.24
C GLY A 6 46.28 -6.95 19.80
N PRO A 7 46.70 -7.72 18.77
CA PRO A 7 46.51 -7.37 17.38
C PRO A 7 45.03 -7.52 16.97
N GLU A 8 44.52 -6.47 16.35
CA GLU A 8 43.20 -6.49 15.65
C GLU A 8 43.23 -7.51 14.51
N ARG A 9 42.28 -8.40 14.52
CA ARG A 9 42.05 -9.32 13.39
C ARG A 9 41.40 -8.54 12.24
N PRO A 10 41.91 -8.64 10.99
CA PRO A 10 41.28 -7.99 9.85
C PRO A 10 39.90 -8.59 9.62
N GLY A 11 38.88 -7.75 9.77
CA GLY A 11 37.48 -8.08 9.49
C GLY A 11 37.35 -8.55 8.03
N ALA A 12 37.00 -9.79 7.85
CA ALA A 12 36.58 -10.34 6.57
C ALA A 12 35.33 -9.58 6.13
N LYS A 13 35.47 -8.65 5.18
CA LYS A 13 34.37 -8.09 4.41
C LYS A 13 33.77 -9.26 3.63
N ARG A 14 32.69 -9.81 4.18
CA ARG A 14 31.82 -10.77 3.50
C ARG A 14 31.24 -10.05 2.30
N GLN A 15 31.83 -10.24 1.12
CA GLN A 15 31.19 -9.90 -0.14
C GLN A 15 29.91 -10.75 -0.19
N GLU A 16 28.78 -10.16 0.12
CA GLU A 16 27.49 -10.70 -0.27
C GLU A 16 27.50 -10.76 -1.81
N ARG A 17 27.74 -11.95 -2.32
CA ARG A 17 27.44 -12.26 -3.71
C ARG A 17 25.98 -11.91 -3.90
N ARG A 18 25.72 -10.83 -4.63
CA ARG A 18 24.40 -10.47 -5.14
C ARG A 18 23.91 -11.72 -5.88
N LYS A 19 23.06 -12.54 -5.22
CA LYS A 19 22.36 -13.61 -5.91
C LYS A 19 21.61 -12.92 -7.04
N MET A 20 21.92 -13.28 -8.29
CA MET A 20 21.10 -12.85 -9.42
C MET A 20 19.66 -13.17 -9.03
N SER A 21 18.82 -12.16 -9.09
CA SER A 21 17.39 -12.30 -8.84
C SER A 21 16.86 -13.31 -9.87
N ASP A 22 16.05 -14.24 -9.42
CA ASP A 22 15.36 -15.21 -10.30
C ASP A 22 14.07 -14.61 -10.88
N LEU A 23 13.93 -13.27 -10.78
CA LEU A 23 12.82 -12.52 -11.33
C LEU A 23 13.05 -12.17 -12.81
N PRO A 24 11.98 -12.15 -13.62
CA PRO A 24 12.06 -11.55 -14.95
C PRO A 24 12.55 -10.10 -14.87
N PRO A 25 13.44 -9.65 -15.79
CA PRO A 25 13.99 -8.30 -15.76
C PRO A 25 12.95 -7.19 -15.78
N GLU A 26 11.82 -7.41 -16.43
CA GLU A 26 10.69 -6.50 -16.49
C GLU A 26 9.96 -6.35 -15.14
N VAL A 27 9.99 -7.37 -14.28
CA VAL A 27 9.44 -7.31 -12.92
C VAL A 27 10.45 -6.67 -11.97
N GLU A 28 11.75 -7.01 -12.12
CA GLU A 28 12.80 -6.43 -11.28
C GLU A 28 12.86 -4.91 -11.40
N LYS A 29 12.64 -4.37 -12.61
CA LYS A 29 12.61 -2.92 -12.88
C LYS A 29 11.44 -2.20 -12.21
N LEU A 30 10.35 -2.89 -11.89
CA LEU A 30 9.19 -2.28 -11.24
C LEU A 30 9.42 -2.03 -9.75
N ILE A 31 10.41 -2.70 -9.14
CA ILE A 31 10.65 -2.60 -7.69
C ILE A 31 11.16 -1.19 -7.34
N GLY A 32 10.38 -0.50 -6.51
CA GLY A 32 10.66 0.86 -6.06
C GLY A 32 10.15 1.97 -7.00
N GLU A 33 9.76 1.63 -8.23
CA GLU A 33 9.27 2.62 -9.20
C GLU A 33 7.81 3.01 -8.90
N VAL A 34 7.53 4.30 -9.09
CA VAL A 34 6.17 4.85 -8.98
C VAL A 34 5.34 4.43 -10.19
N GLN A 35 4.17 3.89 -9.94
CA GLN A 35 3.23 3.43 -10.97
C GLN A 35 1.82 3.90 -10.62
N TYR A 36 0.98 4.05 -11.63
CA TYR A 36 -0.45 4.31 -11.48
C TYR A 36 -0.75 5.49 -10.54
N GLU A 37 -0.19 6.67 -10.90
CA GLU A 37 -0.55 7.91 -10.21
C GLU A 37 -1.97 8.32 -10.57
N GLU A 38 -2.81 8.49 -9.55
CA GLU A 38 -4.20 8.87 -9.71
C GLU A 38 -4.58 9.97 -8.73
N ALA A 39 -5.51 10.84 -9.13
CA ALA A 39 -6.17 11.80 -8.26
C ALA A 39 -7.55 11.27 -7.88
N GLY A 40 -7.98 11.51 -6.64
CA GLY A 40 -9.34 11.22 -6.21
C GLY A 40 -10.37 11.98 -7.05
N GLU A 41 -11.51 11.36 -7.31
CA GLU A 41 -12.58 11.95 -8.15
C GLU A 41 -13.26 13.13 -7.43
N PHE A 42 -13.20 13.20 -6.10
CA PHE A 42 -13.85 14.23 -5.29
C PHE A 42 -13.04 14.53 -4.02
N PRO A 43 -13.24 15.72 -3.43
CA PRO A 43 -12.59 16.06 -2.17
C PRO A 43 -13.15 15.25 -1.00
N VAL A 44 -12.41 15.26 0.10
CA VAL A 44 -12.87 14.69 1.38
C VAL A 44 -14.08 15.47 1.88
N GLU A 45 -15.21 14.80 2.02
CA GLU A 45 -16.50 15.40 2.35
C GLU A 45 -16.97 15.01 3.75
N ARG A 46 -17.45 16.00 4.50
CA ARG A 46 -17.94 15.81 5.86
C ARG A 46 -19.13 14.87 5.94
N GLY A 47 -20.06 14.97 5.00
CA GLY A 47 -21.23 14.09 4.94
C GLY A 47 -20.86 12.62 4.80
N TYR A 48 -19.81 12.33 4.02
CA TYR A 48 -19.32 10.96 3.87
C TYR A 48 -18.62 10.46 5.14
N ILE A 49 -17.88 11.33 5.86
CA ILE A 49 -17.31 11.02 7.18
C ILE A 49 -18.43 10.62 8.15
N TRP A 50 -19.48 11.43 8.25
CA TRP A 50 -20.60 11.15 9.15
C TRP A 50 -21.34 9.87 8.79
N THR A 51 -21.62 9.65 7.52
CA THR A 51 -22.24 8.40 7.04
C THR A 51 -21.41 7.18 7.42
N SER A 52 -20.09 7.26 7.22
CA SER A 52 -19.17 6.18 7.59
C SER A 52 -19.13 5.95 9.11
N CYS A 53 -19.00 7.02 9.89
CA CYS A 53 -19.03 6.93 11.36
C CYS A 53 -20.36 6.35 11.88
N SER A 54 -21.48 6.79 11.30
CA SER A 54 -22.81 6.30 11.66
C SER A 54 -22.97 4.81 11.39
N SER A 55 -22.45 4.31 10.27
CA SER A 55 -22.57 2.89 9.89
C SER A 55 -21.87 1.92 10.85
N VAL A 56 -20.91 2.41 11.64
CA VAL A 56 -20.13 1.62 12.61
C VAL A 56 -20.28 2.14 14.05
N GLU A 57 -21.26 3.02 14.29
CA GLU A 57 -21.55 3.62 15.60
C GLU A 57 -20.32 4.31 16.23
N ASN A 58 -19.47 4.93 15.40
CA ASN A 58 -18.30 5.66 15.86
C ASN A 58 -18.69 7.06 16.36
N GLY A 59 -18.87 7.20 17.67
CA GLY A 59 -19.22 8.44 18.35
C GLY A 59 -18.03 9.31 18.78
N ASN A 60 -16.82 9.12 18.23
CA ASN A 60 -15.67 9.92 18.60
C ASN A 60 -15.87 11.40 18.25
N PRO A 61 -15.82 12.33 19.24
CA PRO A 61 -16.13 13.74 19.04
C PRO A 61 -15.22 14.43 18.02
N LEU A 62 -14.03 13.90 17.73
CA LEU A 62 -13.15 14.43 16.66
C LEU A 62 -13.81 14.49 15.29
N PHE A 63 -14.84 13.66 15.05
CA PHE A 63 -15.53 13.57 13.76
C PHE A 63 -16.89 14.25 13.76
N TRP A 64 -17.42 14.61 14.96
CA TRP A 64 -18.76 15.14 15.13
C TRP A 64 -18.80 16.59 15.65
N ASP A 65 -17.84 16.97 16.50
CA ASP A 65 -17.81 18.25 17.22
C ASP A 65 -16.66 19.11 16.73
N ASP A 66 -17.01 20.28 16.11
CA ASP A 66 -16.04 21.19 15.53
C ASP A 66 -15.13 21.83 16.58
N VAL A 67 -15.67 22.09 17.80
CA VAL A 67 -14.89 22.72 18.87
C VAL A 67 -13.81 21.76 19.36
N VAL A 68 -14.19 20.50 19.59
CA VAL A 68 -13.25 19.45 20.01
C VAL A 68 -12.22 19.17 18.91
N ALA A 69 -12.66 19.07 17.66
CA ALA A 69 -11.76 18.85 16.52
C ALA A 69 -10.77 20.00 16.35
N GLU A 70 -11.21 21.27 16.47
CA GLU A 70 -10.32 22.42 16.37
C GLU A 70 -9.27 22.43 17.48
N GLN A 71 -9.69 22.15 18.73
CA GLN A 71 -8.77 22.13 19.88
C GLN A 71 -7.69 21.04 19.81
N LEU A 72 -8.06 19.85 19.32
CA LEU A 72 -7.19 18.68 19.38
C LEU A 72 -6.41 18.42 18.09
N THR A 73 -6.96 18.81 16.95
CA THR A 73 -6.41 18.49 15.62
C THR A 73 -6.30 19.68 14.68
N GLY A 74 -6.68 20.89 15.14
CA GLY A 74 -6.70 22.10 14.30
C GLY A 74 -7.71 22.01 13.16
N GLY A 75 -8.88 21.44 13.42
CA GLY A 75 -9.98 21.27 12.49
C GLY A 75 -10.43 19.83 12.32
N VAL A 76 -11.60 19.65 11.66
CA VAL A 76 -12.19 18.33 11.43
C VAL A 76 -11.31 17.45 10.58
N ILE A 77 -11.06 16.24 11.04
CA ILE A 77 -10.32 15.20 10.32
C ILE A 77 -11.25 14.03 9.95
N ALA A 78 -10.87 13.28 8.92
CA ALA A 78 -11.50 12.01 8.62
C ALA A 78 -10.96 10.90 9.54
N PRO A 79 -11.77 9.89 9.90
CA PRO A 79 -11.25 8.69 10.54
C PRO A 79 -10.09 8.10 9.72
N PRO A 80 -8.94 7.78 10.33
CA PRO A 80 -7.81 7.21 9.60
C PRO A 80 -8.18 5.95 8.79
N SER A 81 -9.10 5.13 9.32
CA SER A 81 -9.61 3.93 8.64
C SER A 81 -10.34 4.19 7.33
N MET A 82 -10.66 5.45 7.01
CA MET A 82 -11.31 5.84 5.75
C MET A 82 -10.32 6.16 4.63
N ILE A 83 -9.00 6.03 4.84
CA ILE A 83 -7.99 6.53 3.89
C ILE A 83 -8.21 6.02 2.45
N SER A 84 -8.53 4.75 2.27
CA SER A 84 -8.79 4.17 0.96
C SER A 84 -10.20 4.45 0.42
N ASN A 85 -11.13 4.92 1.27
CA ASN A 85 -12.50 5.19 0.85
C ASN A 85 -12.59 6.35 -0.15
N TRP A 86 -11.66 7.30 -0.08
CA TRP A 86 -11.58 8.47 -0.98
C TRP A 86 -11.11 8.12 -2.39
N PHE A 87 -10.64 6.88 -2.58
CA PHE A 87 -10.22 6.30 -3.87
C PHE A 87 -11.09 5.16 -4.34
N ARG A 88 -12.29 4.99 -3.76
CA ARG A 88 -13.26 4.05 -4.31
C ARG A 88 -13.86 4.66 -5.55
N PRO A 89 -13.53 4.16 -6.74
CA PRO A 89 -14.05 4.72 -7.97
C PRO A 89 -15.54 4.46 -8.07
N HIS A 90 -16.25 5.36 -8.73
CA HIS A 90 -17.59 5.06 -9.17
C HIS A 90 -17.50 4.01 -10.28
N PHE A 91 -17.83 2.76 -9.99
CA PHE A 91 -17.79 1.68 -10.98
C PHE A 91 -18.71 1.98 -12.17
N TRP A 92 -19.78 2.71 -11.94
CA TRP A 92 -20.64 3.22 -13.00
C TRP A 92 -20.69 4.74 -12.97
N SER A 93 -20.50 5.35 -14.12
CA SER A 93 -20.81 6.76 -14.37
C SER A 93 -21.14 6.94 -15.86
N PRO A 94 -21.92 7.96 -16.23
CA PRO A 94 -22.21 8.23 -17.63
C PRO A 94 -20.93 8.38 -18.46
N GLY A 95 -20.81 7.62 -19.55
CA GLY A 95 -19.64 7.64 -20.44
C GLY A 95 -18.40 6.87 -19.97
N ARG A 96 -18.45 6.18 -18.85
CA ARG A 96 -17.34 5.32 -18.42
C ARG A 96 -17.39 3.97 -19.16
N GLU A 97 -16.43 3.75 -20.04
CA GLU A 97 -16.32 2.52 -20.83
C GLU A 97 -15.46 1.45 -20.15
N VAL A 98 -14.48 1.87 -19.34
CA VAL A 98 -13.51 0.96 -18.69
C VAL A 98 -13.70 1.00 -17.17
N GLN A 99 -13.82 -0.18 -16.57
CA GLN A 99 -13.88 -0.31 -15.12
C GLN A 99 -12.51 0.02 -14.50
N PRO A 100 -12.45 0.88 -13.49
CA PRO A 100 -11.21 1.13 -12.77
C PRO A 100 -10.78 -0.13 -12.01
N MET A 101 -9.48 -0.43 -12.08
CA MET A 101 -8.88 -1.58 -11.41
C MET A 101 -8.07 -1.09 -10.22
N PRO A 102 -8.60 -1.21 -8.99
CA PRO A 102 -7.80 -0.92 -7.81
C PRO A 102 -6.62 -1.89 -7.75
N LEU A 103 -5.45 -1.39 -7.34
CA LEU A 103 -4.23 -2.19 -7.19
C LEU A 103 -3.76 -2.84 -8.51
N GLN A 104 -3.64 -2.04 -9.57
CA GLN A 104 -3.28 -2.51 -10.92
C GLN A 104 -1.95 -3.27 -10.94
N VAL A 105 -0.94 -2.86 -10.15
CA VAL A 105 0.35 -3.57 -10.03
C VAL A 105 0.16 -5.04 -9.68
N HIS A 106 -0.84 -5.39 -8.89
CA HIS A 106 -1.15 -6.78 -8.56
C HIS A 106 -1.50 -7.61 -9.80
N PHE A 107 -2.31 -7.06 -10.69
CA PHE A 107 -2.73 -7.74 -11.92
C PHE A 107 -1.58 -7.85 -12.92
N ASP A 108 -0.77 -6.80 -13.03
CA ASP A 108 0.44 -6.81 -13.86
C ASP A 108 1.43 -7.88 -13.41
N LEU A 109 1.59 -8.07 -12.11
CA LEU A 109 2.46 -9.11 -11.57
C LEU A 109 1.93 -10.51 -11.87
N LYS A 110 0.62 -10.73 -11.76
CA LYS A 110 0.00 -12.00 -12.14
C LYS A 110 0.31 -12.35 -13.58
N GLU A 111 0.16 -11.38 -14.48
CA GLU A 111 0.43 -11.57 -15.92
C GLU A 111 1.92 -11.81 -16.18
N LYS A 112 2.80 -10.88 -15.73
CA LYS A 112 4.25 -10.94 -15.99
C LYS A 112 4.93 -12.17 -15.38
N LEU A 113 4.42 -12.66 -14.25
CA LEU A 113 4.94 -13.87 -13.58
C LEU A 113 4.21 -15.15 -14.03
N GLY A 114 3.15 -15.03 -14.85
CA GLY A 114 2.33 -16.14 -15.29
C GLY A 114 1.67 -16.89 -14.12
N LEU A 115 1.21 -16.17 -13.09
CA LEU A 115 0.59 -16.70 -11.88
C LEU A 115 -0.93 -16.41 -11.92
N PRO A 116 -1.74 -17.32 -12.46
CA PRO A 116 -3.15 -17.06 -12.75
C PRO A 116 -4.01 -16.88 -11.50
N GLU A 117 -3.64 -17.56 -10.42
CA GLU A 117 -4.35 -17.49 -9.13
C GLU A 117 -3.66 -16.51 -8.21
N ALA A 118 -4.43 -15.84 -7.35
CA ALA A 118 -3.85 -15.02 -6.29
C ALA A 118 -4.80 -14.86 -5.11
N VAL A 119 -4.21 -14.66 -3.92
CA VAL A 119 -4.90 -14.29 -2.69
C VAL A 119 -4.17 -13.13 -2.03
N MET A 120 -4.90 -12.23 -1.39
CA MET A 120 -4.31 -11.26 -0.47
C MET A 120 -4.16 -11.93 0.89
N SER A 121 -2.95 -11.88 1.44
CA SER A 121 -2.61 -12.55 2.71
C SER A 121 -2.49 -11.58 3.88
N ASP A 122 -2.22 -10.31 3.60
CA ASP A 122 -2.09 -9.28 4.63
C ASP A 122 -2.35 -7.89 4.06
N ASN A 123 -2.82 -6.99 4.95
CA ASN A 123 -2.96 -5.57 4.68
C ASN A 123 -2.55 -4.79 5.93
N THR A 124 -1.58 -3.90 5.79
CA THR A 124 -1.11 -3.03 6.87
C THR A 124 -1.22 -1.59 6.44
N VAL A 125 -1.74 -0.73 7.32
CA VAL A 125 -1.83 0.72 7.05
C VAL A 125 -0.98 1.49 8.05
N THR A 126 -0.13 2.36 7.53
CA THR A 126 0.65 3.32 8.34
C THR A 126 0.11 4.71 8.07
N TYR A 127 -0.29 5.41 9.11
CA TYR A 127 -0.85 6.77 9.04
C TYR A 127 0.23 7.80 9.36
N TYR A 128 0.16 8.95 8.68
CA TYR A 128 1.06 10.09 8.86
C TYR A 128 0.24 11.36 9.13
N GLU A 129 0.18 12.30 8.20
CA GLU A 129 -0.63 13.51 8.35
C GLU A 129 -2.13 13.18 8.31
N PRO A 130 -2.94 13.83 9.15
CA PRO A 130 -4.38 13.62 9.14
C PRO A 130 -5.02 14.07 7.82
N VAL A 131 -5.98 13.29 7.35
CA VAL A 131 -6.84 13.66 6.23
C VAL A 131 -7.91 14.62 6.71
N ARG A 132 -8.04 15.78 6.07
CA ARG A 132 -8.96 16.85 6.47
C ARG A 132 -10.09 17.02 5.46
N VAL A 133 -11.21 17.53 5.95
CA VAL A 133 -12.32 17.96 5.07
C VAL A 133 -11.81 18.96 4.04
N GLY A 134 -12.12 18.72 2.77
CA GLY A 134 -11.66 19.53 1.63
C GLY A 134 -10.32 19.08 1.03
N ASP A 135 -9.60 18.12 1.63
CA ASP A 135 -8.41 17.56 1.00
C ASP A 135 -8.79 16.85 -0.30
N VAL A 136 -7.94 17.00 -1.32
CA VAL A 136 -7.97 16.22 -2.56
C VAL A 136 -6.79 15.28 -2.52
N LEU A 137 -7.07 13.99 -2.39
CA LEU A 137 -6.02 12.99 -2.25
C LEU A 137 -5.52 12.55 -3.63
N ARG A 138 -4.25 12.15 -3.66
CA ARG A 138 -3.60 11.47 -4.79
C ARG A 138 -3.00 10.17 -4.29
N THR A 139 -2.97 9.17 -5.16
CA THR A 139 -2.30 7.90 -4.86
C THR A 139 -1.26 7.58 -5.92
N CYS A 140 -0.31 6.74 -5.54
CA CYS A 140 0.50 5.98 -6.47
C CYS A 140 0.75 4.59 -5.88
N GLN A 141 1.08 3.64 -6.76
CA GLN A 141 1.42 2.28 -6.37
C GLN A 141 2.92 2.06 -6.55
N LYS A 142 3.53 1.34 -5.60
CA LYS A 142 4.95 0.97 -5.66
C LYS A 142 5.10 -0.51 -5.33
N LEU A 143 5.71 -1.26 -6.21
CA LEU A 143 6.12 -2.62 -5.89
C LEU A 143 7.31 -2.56 -4.92
N ARG A 144 7.10 -2.96 -3.66
CA ARG A 144 8.17 -2.95 -2.65
C ARG A 144 9.11 -4.14 -2.82
N SER A 145 8.55 -5.33 -3.06
CA SER A 145 9.34 -6.56 -3.15
C SER A 145 8.56 -7.69 -3.81
N VAL A 146 9.29 -8.65 -4.36
CA VAL A 146 8.79 -9.95 -4.79
C VAL A 146 9.69 -11.02 -4.20
N SER A 147 9.11 -12.08 -3.62
CA SER A 147 9.87 -13.17 -3.02
C SER A 147 10.46 -14.10 -4.09
N ALA A 148 11.45 -14.91 -3.70
CA ALA A 148 11.77 -16.12 -4.44
C ALA A 148 10.52 -17.03 -4.54
N GLU A 149 10.52 -17.96 -5.50
CA GLU A 149 9.45 -18.94 -5.63
C GLU A 149 9.31 -19.76 -4.37
N LYS A 150 8.07 -20.02 -3.96
CA LYS A 150 7.72 -20.79 -2.76
C LYS A 150 6.62 -21.78 -3.07
N GLN A 151 6.74 -22.96 -2.48
CA GLN A 151 5.67 -23.93 -2.44
C GLN A 151 4.84 -23.76 -1.18
N THR A 152 3.52 -23.75 -1.33
CA THR A 152 2.54 -23.63 -0.25
C THR A 152 1.44 -24.66 -0.43
N LYS A 153 0.50 -24.73 0.51
CA LYS A 153 -0.70 -25.59 0.36
C LYS A 153 -1.62 -25.17 -0.79
N LEU A 154 -1.52 -23.91 -1.27
CA LEU A 154 -2.31 -23.40 -2.39
C LEU A 154 -1.68 -23.74 -3.75
N GLY A 155 -0.36 -23.99 -3.76
CA GLY A 155 0.42 -24.22 -4.97
C GLY A 155 1.78 -23.54 -4.92
N THR A 156 2.46 -23.55 -6.05
CA THR A 156 3.78 -22.93 -6.22
C THR A 156 3.64 -21.52 -6.78
N GLY A 157 4.31 -20.55 -6.15
CA GLY A 157 4.18 -19.14 -6.54
C GLY A 157 5.10 -18.20 -5.78
N ARG A 158 4.76 -16.90 -5.80
CA ARG A 158 5.56 -15.84 -5.19
C ARG A 158 4.69 -14.91 -4.37
N PHE A 159 5.24 -14.41 -3.27
CA PHE A 159 4.68 -13.30 -2.53
C PHE A 159 5.21 -11.98 -3.10
N TRP A 160 4.38 -10.96 -3.07
CA TRP A 160 4.77 -9.57 -3.34
C TRP A 160 4.15 -8.62 -2.35
N VAL A 161 4.81 -7.48 -2.15
CA VAL A 161 4.31 -6.40 -1.33
C VAL A 161 4.17 -5.17 -2.20
N ILE A 162 2.96 -4.60 -2.22
CA ILE A 162 2.64 -3.38 -2.95
C ILE A 162 2.24 -2.32 -1.94
N ASP A 163 2.89 -1.15 -2.02
CA ASP A 163 2.54 0.04 -1.25
C ASP A 163 1.66 0.96 -2.10
N VAL A 164 0.54 1.36 -1.54
CA VAL A 164 -0.29 2.45 -2.05
C VAL A 164 -0.02 3.66 -1.16
N GLU A 165 0.67 4.66 -1.70
CA GLU A 165 0.91 5.92 -0.99
C GLU A 165 -0.26 6.87 -1.24
N TYR A 166 -0.72 7.52 -0.18
CA TYR A 166 -1.76 8.55 -0.21
C TYR A 166 -1.14 9.89 0.15
N ARG A 167 -1.33 10.90 -0.70
CA ARG A 167 -0.87 12.27 -0.49
C ARG A 167 -2.01 13.26 -0.67
N ASN A 168 -1.99 14.34 0.11
CA ASN A 168 -2.93 15.43 -0.08
C ASN A 168 -2.48 16.38 -1.22
N GLN A 169 -3.27 17.41 -1.51
CA GLN A 169 -2.99 18.40 -2.57
C GLN A 169 -1.73 19.24 -2.31
N ARG A 170 -1.19 19.25 -1.09
CA ARG A 170 0.06 19.93 -0.74
C ARG A 170 1.29 19.03 -0.95
N GLY A 171 1.06 17.73 -1.24
CA GLY A 171 2.10 16.72 -1.36
C GLY A 171 2.47 16.03 -0.03
N ASP A 172 1.81 16.38 1.09
CA ASP A 172 2.04 15.74 2.37
C ASP A 172 1.59 14.28 2.32
N LEU A 173 2.40 13.39 2.86
CA LEU A 173 2.06 11.96 2.99
C LEU A 173 1.02 11.80 4.09
N VAL A 174 -0.15 11.29 3.76
CA VAL A 174 -1.23 11.03 4.73
C VAL A 174 -1.31 9.57 5.15
N GLY A 175 -0.84 8.65 4.31
CA GLY A 175 -0.75 7.24 4.67
C GLY A 175 -0.11 6.37 3.60
N ILE A 176 0.25 5.17 4.04
CA ILE A 176 0.70 4.08 3.15
C ILE A 176 -0.09 2.83 3.51
N GLU A 177 -0.76 2.26 2.53
CA GLU A 177 -1.44 0.98 2.63
C GLU A 177 -0.62 -0.08 1.92
N SER A 178 -0.11 -1.05 2.69
CA SER A 178 0.76 -2.11 2.20
C SER A 178 -0.02 -3.40 2.05
N TRP A 179 -0.11 -3.89 0.83
CA TRP A 179 -0.80 -5.11 0.47
C TRP A 179 0.18 -6.24 0.21
N THR A 180 0.05 -7.35 0.92
CA THR A 180 0.81 -8.57 0.64
C THR A 180 -0.06 -9.55 -0.13
N GLY A 181 0.31 -9.83 -1.37
CA GLY A 181 -0.33 -10.82 -2.22
C GLY A 181 0.52 -12.07 -2.39
N PHE A 182 -0.12 -13.20 -2.61
CA PHE A 182 0.50 -14.44 -3.05
C PHE A 182 -0.13 -14.88 -4.37
N GLY A 183 0.65 -14.78 -5.45
CA GLY A 183 0.26 -15.32 -6.74
C GLY A 183 0.83 -16.72 -6.93
N TYR A 184 0.02 -17.64 -7.50
CA TYR A 184 0.40 -19.04 -7.58
C TYR A 184 -0.24 -19.79 -8.75
N ARG A 185 0.35 -20.93 -9.06
CA ARG A 185 -0.24 -21.97 -9.91
C ARG A 185 -0.62 -23.14 -9.03
N ARG A 186 -1.84 -23.64 -9.21
CA ARG A 186 -2.24 -24.89 -8.53
C ARG A 186 -1.45 -26.05 -9.09
N GLU A 187 -1.03 -26.96 -8.25
CA GLU A 187 -0.54 -28.25 -8.71
C GLU A 187 -1.71 -29.00 -9.33
N GLN A 188 -1.52 -29.50 -10.54
CA GLN A 188 -2.51 -30.40 -11.13
C GLN A 188 -2.51 -31.67 -10.28
N ALA A 189 -3.68 -32.02 -9.73
CA ALA A 189 -3.84 -33.32 -9.08
C ALA A 189 -3.52 -34.38 -10.12
N ALA A 190 -2.50 -35.21 -9.80
CA ALA A 190 -2.10 -36.33 -10.62
C ALA A 190 -3.18 -37.42 -10.62
#